data_fc50c9f40ccb148bc077df47a7a541ba
#
_entry.id   fc50c9f40ccb148bc077df47a7a541ba
#
_cell.length_a   1.000
_cell.length_b   1.000
_cell.length_c   1.000
_cell.angle_alpha   90.00
_cell.angle_beta   90.00
_cell.angle_gamma   90.00
#
_symmetry.space_group_name_H-M   'P 1'
#
loop_
_entity.id
_entity.type
_entity.pdbx_description
1 polymer ?
#
loop_
_entity_poly.entity_id
_entity_poly.type
_entity_poly.pdbx_seq_one_letter_code
_entity_poly.pdbx_strand_id
1 'polypeptide(L)'
;MGTAITEGLGAGSQPLIGAAAALEPGDWVAGTYRDAALMWRAGYPWRLLIAGRTGDERGGQAPEGVNVLPPSITVGGHMIHAVGLGWAESLLGSDRVALTSFGDGATSEGSFHEGMTFAGVTRAPAILFCNNNQWAISTPVSAQTGAPTLADKA
;
A
#
# COMPACT_ATOMS: atom_id res chain seq x y z
N MET A 1 6.31 17.43 2.05
CA MET A 1 6.50 16.24 1.19
C MET A 1 5.27 16.07 0.32
N GLY A 2 5.38 15.50 -0.87
CA GLY A 2 4.27 15.24 -1.76
C GLY A 2 3.97 13.76 -1.86
N THR A 3 2.82 13.41 -2.42
CA THR A 3 2.48 12.03 -2.79
C THR A 3 3.38 11.56 -3.91
N ALA A 4 3.92 10.35 -3.81
CA ALA A 4 4.71 9.73 -4.86
C ALA A 4 4.08 8.39 -5.28
N ILE A 5 4.01 8.18 -6.60
CA ILE A 5 3.73 6.87 -7.17
C ILE A 5 5.03 6.30 -7.68
N THR A 6 5.33 5.09 -7.26
CA THR A 6 6.43 4.30 -7.80
C THR A 6 5.90 2.99 -8.33
N GLU A 7 6.40 2.60 -9.48
CA GLU A 7 6.04 1.34 -10.15
C GLU A 7 7.23 0.38 -10.08
N GLY A 8 7.00 -0.79 -9.50
CA GLY A 8 7.97 -1.88 -9.49
C GLY A 8 7.57 -2.96 -10.51
N LEU A 9 8.47 -3.26 -11.43
CA LEU A 9 8.27 -4.34 -12.41
C LEU A 9 8.63 -5.69 -11.80
N GLY A 10 7.71 -6.64 -11.88
CA GLY A 10 7.96 -8.01 -11.46
C GLY A 10 6.86 -8.64 -10.62
N ALA A 11 6.87 -9.97 -10.58
CA ALA A 11 5.99 -10.76 -9.72
C ALA A 11 6.75 -11.18 -8.46
N GLY A 12 6.24 -10.83 -7.30
CA GLY A 12 6.78 -11.31 -6.02
C GLY A 12 7.11 -10.23 -5.01
N SER A 13 7.75 -10.65 -3.90
CA SER A 13 8.05 -9.79 -2.76
C SER A 13 9.32 -8.92 -2.93
N GLN A 14 10.10 -9.11 -3.97
CA GLN A 14 11.38 -8.41 -4.15
C GLN A 14 11.25 -6.88 -4.27
N PRO A 15 10.33 -6.33 -5.09
CA PRO A 15 10.12 -4.89 -5.14
C PRO A 15 9.63 -4.32 -3.81
N LEU A 16 8.84 -5.10 -3.06
CA LEU A 16 8.31 -4.71 -1.75
C LEU A 16 9.40 -4.61 -0.68
N ILE A 17 10.45 -5.43 -0.77
CA ILE A 17 11.60 -5.34 0.13
C ILE A 17 12.35 -4.01 -0.09
N GLY A 18 12.50 -3.60 -1.34
CA GLY A 18 13.08 -2.29 -1.67
C GLY A 18 12.25 -1.13 -1.14
N ALA A 19 10.93 -1.15 -1.36
CA ALA A 19 10.03 -0.15 -0.82
C ALA A 19 10.03 -0.14 0.73
N ALA A 20 10.07 -1.32 1.34
CA ALA A 20 10.15 -1.47 2.78
C ALA A 20 11.46 -0.94 3.39
N ALA A 21 12.56 -0.96 2.64
CA ALA A 21 13.84 -0.44 3.10
C ALA A 21 13.84 1.10 3.26
N ALA A 22 12.94 1.79 2.58
CA ALA A 22 12.78 3.24 2.68
C ALA A 22 11.95 3.68 3.90
N LEU A 23 11.28 2.75 4.60
CA LEU A 23 10.48 3.06 5.79
C LEU A 23 11.37 3.44 6.96
N GLU A 24 10.98 4.51 7.64
CA GLU A 24 11.55 4.93 8.90
C GLU A 24 10.71 4.42 10.10
N PRO A 25 11.29 4.37 11.31
CA PRO A 25 10.53 3.99 12.51
C PRO A 25 9.35 4.94 12.73
N GLY A 26 8.16 4.37 12.83
CA GLY A 26 6.92 5.12 13.04
C GLY A 26 6.12 5.43 11.78
N ASP A 27 6.65 5.16 10.60
CA ASP A 27 5.87 5.23 9.37
C ASP A 27 4.71 4.24 9.36
N TRP A 28 3.66 4.59 8.62
CA TRP A 28 2.47 3.76 8.48
C TRP A 28 2.55 2.81 7.30
N VAL A 29 2.03 1.61 7.49
CA VAL A 29 1.84 0.64 6.40
C VAL A 29 0.37 0.24 6.30
N ALA A 30 -0.22 0.43 5.13
CA ALA A 30 -1.50 -0.14 4.75
C ALA A 30 -1.26 -1.22 3.69
N GLY A 31 -1.15 -2.47 4.14
CA GLY A 31 -0.78 -3.60 3.29
C GLY A 31 -1.96 -4.45 2.85
N THR A 32 -1.71 -5.28 1.84
CA THR A 32 -2.61 -6.32 1.37
C THR A 32 -2.20 -7.69 1.89
N TYR A 33 -2.98 -8.70 1.53
CA TYR A 33 -2.68 -10.10 1.82
C TYR A 33 -1.36 -10.63 1.22
N ARG A 34 -0.69 -9.88 0.32
CA ARG A 34 0.60 -10.24 -0.28
C ARG A 34 1.79 -9.50 0.31
N ASP A 35 1.56 -8.55 1.22
CA ASP A 35 2.56 -7.61 1.72
C ASP A 35 3.21 -8.04 3.05
N ALA A 36 3.25 -9.33 3.33
CA ALA A 36 3.80 -9.84 4.60
C ALA A 36 5.23 -9.36 4.88
N ALA A 37 6.08 -9.26 3.84
CA ALA A 37 7.45 -8.77 3.98
C ALA A 37 7.50 -7.27 4.34
N LEU A 38 6.64 -6.46 3.71
CA LEU A 38 6.49 -5.04 4.01
C LEU A 38 5.99 -4.83 5.44
N MET A 39 4.95 -5.54 5.84
CA MET A 39 4.39 -5.47 7.19
C MET A 39 5.40 -5.92 8.26
N TRP A 40 6.14 -7.00 7.99
CA TRP A 40 7.19 -7.47 8.89
C TRP A 40 8.30 -6.42 9.05
N ARG A 41 8.73 -5.78 7.97
CA ARG A 41 9.75 -4.72 8.03
C ARG A 41 9.27 -3.53 8.85
N ALA A 42 7.96 -3.23 8.82
CA ALA A 42 7.32 -2.22 9.67
C ALA A 42 7.11 -2.65 11.13
N GLY A 43 7.61 -3.82 11.52
CA GLY A 43 7.56 -4.31 12.88
C GLY A 43 6.42 -5.30 13.19
N TYR A 44 5.60 -5.67 12.21
CA TYR A 44 4.52 -6.63 12.43
C TYR A 44 5.08 -8.05 12.64
N PRO A 45 4.82 -8.71 13.76
CA PRO A 45 5.43 -10.00 14.08
C PRO A 45 5.00 -11.12 13.12
N TRP A 46 5.94 -11.90 12.61
CA TRP A 46 5.67 -13.05 11.74
C TRP A 46 4.66 -14.03 12.34
N ARG A 47 4.72 -14.28 13.65
CA ARG A 47 3.77 -15.17 14.32
C ARG A 47 2.31 -14.74 14.14
N LEU A 48 2.04 -13.42 14.13
CA LEU A 48 0.70 -12.89 13.92
C LEU A 48 0.30 -12.94 12.44
N LEU A 49 1.22 -12.66 11.52
CA LEU A 49 0.98 -12.83 10.08
C LEU A 49 0.62 -14.29 9.74
N ILE A 50 1.31 -15.26 10.34
CA ILE A 50 1.01 -16.68 10.15
C ILE A 50 -0.33 -17.03 10.82
N ALA A 51 -0.57 -16.59 12.04
CA ALA A 51 -1.83 -16.84 12.75
C ALA A 51 -3.04 -16.35 11.95
N GLY A 52 -2.98 -15.13 11.41
CA GLY A 52 -4.05 -14.60 10.56
C GLY A 52 -4.31 -15.44 9.31
N ARG A 53 -3.26 -16.08 8.75
CA ARG A 53 -3.42 -16.99 7.59
C ARG A 53 -4.10 -18.30 7.94
N THR A 54 -4.08 -18.69 9.20
CA THR A 54 -4.75 -19.91 9.70
C THR A 54 -6.13 -19.64 10.28
N GLY A 55 -6.63 -18.40 10.15
CA GLY A 55 -7.96 -18.01 10.62
C GLY A 55 -8.01 -17.53 12.07
N ASP A 56 -6.88 -17.32 12.72
CA ASP A 56 -6.82 -16.73 14.06
C ASP A 56 -6.97 -15.20 13.96
N GLU A 57 -8.07 -14.66 14.46
CA GLU A 57 -8.39 -13.22 14.40
C GLU A 57 -7.35 -12.34 15.09
N ARG A 58 -6.61 -12.87 16.08
CA ARG A 58 -5.50 -12.17 16.72
C ARG A 58 -4.39 -11.80 15.74
N GLY A 59 -4.30 -12.54 14.64
CA GLY A 59 -3.38 -12.27 13.55
C GLY A 59 -3.68 -10.99 12.77
N GLY A 60 -4.87 -10.41 12.89
CA GLY A 60 -5.26 -9.13 12.30
C GLY A 60 -5.01 -7.91 13.20
N GLN A 61 -4.50 -8.11 14.42
CA GLN A 61 -4.30 -7.04 15.39
C GLN A 61 -2.83 -6.66 15.46
N ALA A 62 -2.51 -5.44 15.02
CA ALA A 62 -1.16 -4.89 15.20
C ALA A 62 -0.84 -4.71 16.68
N PRO A 63 0.36 -5.07 17.14
CA PRO A 63 0.79 -4.75 18.51
C PRO A 63 0.85 -3.24 18.75
N GLU A 64 0.78 -2.85 19.99
CA GLU A 64 0.96 -1.46 20.39
C GLU A 64 2.30 -0.90 19.87
N GLY A 65 2.27 0.29 19.29
CA GLY A 65 3.44 0.95 18.72
C GLY A 65 3.83 0.46 17.31
N VAL A 66 3.10 -0.48 16.74
CA VAL A 66 3.29 -0.94 15.34
C VAL A 66 2.25 -0.29 14.44
N ASN A 67 2.69 0.63 13.60
CA ASN A 67 1.85 1.40 12.70
C ASN A 67 1.54 0.65 11.39
N VAL A 68 0.84 -0.48 11.52
CA VAL A 68 0.45 -1.33 10.40
C VAL A 68 -1.04 -1.60 10.49
N LEU A 69 -1.77 -1.26 9.43
CA LEU A 69 -3.19 -1.60 9.35
C LEU A 69 -3.39 -3.10 9.16
N PRO A 70 -4.53 -3.64 9.60
CA PRO A 70 -4.89 -5.02 9.28
C PRO A 70 -4.79 -5.28 7.77
N PRO A 71 -4.31 -6.47 7.33
CA PRO A 71 -4.20 -6.79 5.91
C PRO A 71 -5.54 -6.66 5.18
N SER A 72 -5.58 -5.85 4.14
CA SER A 72 -6.79 -5.70 3.32
C SER A 72 -6.90 -6.83 2.28
N ILE A 73 -8.08 -7.43 2.19
CA ILE A 73 -8.42 -8.37 1.11
C ILE A 73 -9.04 -7.61 -0.07
N THR A 74 -9.72 -6.50 0.20
CA THR A 74 -10.35 -5.68 -0.84
C THR A 74 -9.30 -5.00 -1.71
N VAL A 75 -9.36 -5.28 -3.01
CA VAL A 75 -8.42 -4.70 -3.98
C VAL A 75 -8.65 -3.19 -4.06
N GLY A 76 -7.58 -2.41 -3.87
CA GLY A 76 -7.61 -0.95 -3.95
C GLY A 76 -8.15 -0.22 -2.71
N GLY A 77 -9.00 -0.83 -1.89
CA GLY A 77 -9.65 -0.17 -0.76
C GLY A 77 -8.69 0.38 0.31
N HIS A 78 -7.55 -0.24 0.50
CA HIS A 78 -6.53 0.17 1.47
C HIS A 78 -5.78 1.45 1.07
N MET A 79 -5.84 1.84 -0.19
CA MET A 79 -5.15 3.05 -0.70
C MET A 79 -5.72 4.32 -0.09
N ILE A 80 -7.04 4.44 0.01
CA ILE A 80 -7.70 5.59 0.63
C ILE A 80 -7.32 5.68 2.11
N HIS A 81 -7.19 4.55 2.80
CA HIS A 81 -6.75 4.52 4.19
C HIS A 81 -5.30 5.01 4.34
N ALA A 82 -4.39 4.59 3.46
CA ALA A 82 -3.01 5.09 3.48
C ALA A 82 -2.95 6.60 3.27
N VAL A 83 -3.71 7.12 2.32
CA VAL A 83 -3.80 8.57 2.07
C VAL A 83 -4.36 9.30 3.28
N GLY A 84 -5.42 8.76 3.91
CA GLY A 84 -6.00 9.32 5.14
C GLY A 84 -5.02 9.36 6.30
N LEU A 85 -4.22 8.30 6.48
CA LEU A 85 -3.17 8.27 7.50
C LEU A 85 -2.09 9.31 7.23
N GLY A 86 -1.57 9.39 6.01
CA GLY A 86 -0.60 10.42 5.64
C GLY A 86 -1.14 11.83 5.87
N TRP A 87 -2.39 12.09 5.48
CA TRP A 87 -3.03 13.37 5.74
C TRP A 87 -3.16 13.67 7.23
N ALA A 88 -3.55 12.70 8.05
CA ALA A 88 -3.62 12.86 9.50
C ALA A 88 -2.27 13.21 10.11
N GLU A 89 -1.19 12.53 9.69
CA GLU A 89 0.18 12.84 10.14
C GLU A 89 0.59 14.28 9.75
N SER A 90 0.23 14.72 8.56
CA SER A 90 0.46 16.11 8.12
C SER A 90 -0.28 17.11 9.02
N LEU A 91 -1.54 16.84 9.39
CA LEU A 91 -2.31 17.70 10.30
C LEU A 91 -1.73 17.71 11.71
N LEU A 92 -1.10 16.64 12.13
CA LEU A 92 -0.42 16.53 13.44
C LEU A 92 0.97 17.19 13.43
N GLY A 93 1.45 17.66 12.27
CA GLY A 93 2.80 18.22 12.14
C GLY A 93 3.91 17.19 12.27
N SER A 94 3.62 15.92 11.97
CA SER A 94 4.57 14.81 11.98
C SER A 94 5.26 14.68 10.63
N ASP A 95 6.49 14.15 10.63
CA ASP A 95 7.24 13.83 9.42
C ASP A 95 6.99 12.41 8.90
N ARG A 96 6.08 11.66 9.55
CA ARG A 96 5.76 10.28 9.18
C ARG A 96 5.08 10.19 7.83
N VAL A 97 5.37 9.09 7.14
CA VAL A 97 4.82 8.78 5.82
C VAL A 97 3.92 7.54 5.92
N ALA A 98 2.90 7.48 5.09
CA ALA A 98 2.10 6.28 4.92
C ALA A 98 2.48 5.59 3.61
N LEU A 99 2.90 4.32 3.69
CA LEU A 99 3.20 3.50 2.51
C LEU A 99 2.12 2.44 2.32
N THR A 100 1.65 2.33 1.10
CA THR A 100 0.76 1.25 0.67
C THR A 100 1.29 0.60 -0.60
N SER A 101 1.06 -0.70 -0.76
CA SER A 101 1.35 -1.42 -2.00
C SER A 101 0.08 -2.00 -2.61
N PHE A 102 0.04 -2.09 -3.93
CA PHE A 102 -1.07 -2.64 -4.68
C PHE A 102 -0.59 -3.21 -6.01
N GLY A 103 -1.39 -4.10 -6.60
CA GLY A 103 -1.13 -4.60 -7.95
C GLY A 103 -1.70 -3.69 -9.03
N ASP A 104 -1.26 -3.90 -10.28
CA ASP A 104 -1.78 -3.18 -11.46
C ASP A 104 -3.30 -3.25 -11.58
N GLY A 105 -3.92 -4.38 -11.21
CA GLY A 105 -5.38 -4.52 -11.22
C GLY A 105 -6.11 -3.52 -10.31
N ALA A 106 -5.50 -3.09 -9.21
CA ALA A 106 -6.09 -2.09 -8.33
C ALA A 106 -6.26 -0.73 -9.01
N THR A 107 -5.47 -0.43 -10.04
CA THR A 107 -5.58 0.84 -10.78
C THR A 107 -6.84 0.93 -11.65
N SER A 108 -7.61 -0.15 -11.75
CA SER A 108 -8.91 -0.18 -12.43
C SER A 108 -10.09 0.05 -11.48
N GLU A 109 -9.83 0.10 -10.16
CA GLU A 109 -10.84 0.37 -9.15
C GLU A 109 -11.07 1.87 -8.94
N GLY A 110 -12.31 2.27 -8.65
CA GLY A 110 -12.64 3.67 -8.35
C GLY A 110 -11.85 4.24 -7.18
N SER A 111 -11.64 3.42 -6.14
CA SER A 111 -10.87 3.79 -4.94
C SER A 111 -9.42 4.20 -5.23
N PHE A 112 -8.80 3.68 -6.30
CA PHE A 112 -7.49 4.15 -6.75
C PHE A 112 -7.55 5.63 -7.14
N HIS A 113 -8.47 5.99 -8.04
CA HIS A 113 -8.59 7.36 -8.56
C HIS A 113 -9.03 8.34 -7.48
N GLU A 114 -9.92 7.92 -6.60
CA GLU A 114 -10.36 8.71 -5.44
C GLU A 114 -9.20 8.96 -4.48
N GLY A 115 -8.45 7.91 -4.13
CA GLY A 115 -7.26 8.02 -3.29
C GLY A 115 -6.21 8.94 -3.89
N MET A 116 -5.96 8.83 -5.20
CA MET A 116 -5.02 9.70 -5.91
C MET A 116 -5.45 11.16 -5.89
N THR A 117 -6.73 11.43 -6.19
CA THR A 117 -7.29 12.78 -6.15
C THR A 117 -7.14 13.39 -4.75
N PHE A 118 -7.49 12.60 -3.72
CA PHE A 118 -7.44 13.07 -2.35
C PHE A 118 -5.99 13.32 -1.89
N ALA A 119 -5.08 12.44 -2.27
CA ALA A 119 -3.65 12.59 -1.99
C ALA A 119 -3.08 13.89 -2.59
N GLY A 120 -3.43 14.19 -3.84
CA GLY A 120 -3.01 15.41 -4.51
C GLY A 120 -3.58 16.67 -3.87
N VAL A 121 -4.89 16.70 -3.58
CA VAL A 121 -5.58 17.85 -2.96
C VAL A 121 -5.06 18.13 -1.55
N THR A 122 -4.88 17.11 -0.74
CA THR A 122 -4.43 17.25 0.65
C THR A 122 -2.91 17.32 0.79
N ARG A 123 -2.17 17.03 -0.28
CA ARG A 123 -0.71 16.86 -0.26
C ARG A 123 -0.26 15.87 0.82
N ALA A 124 -1.03 14.80 0.98
CA ALA A 124 -0.74 13.77 1.99
C ALA A 124 0.65 13.18 1.78
N PRO A 125 1.48 13.04 2.82
CA PRO A 125 2.74 12.29 2.76
C PRO A 125 2.44 10.79 2.65
N ALA A 126 2.09 10.35 1.44
CA ALA A 126 1.74 8.97 1.13
C ALA A 126 2.55 8.46 -0.05
N ILE A 127 3.05 7.23 0.06
CA ILE A 127 3.73 6.51 -1.01
C ILE A 127 2.78 5.41 -1.50
N LEU A 128 2.39 5.50 -2.76
CA LEU A 128 1.50 4.56 -3.43
C LEU A 128 2.34 3.68 -4.35
N PHE A 129 2.75 2.51 -3.86
CA PHE A 129 3.68 1.61 -4.56
C PHE A 129 2.91 0.58 -5.39
N CYS A 130 2.97 0.70 -6.72
CA CYS A 130 2.36 -0.25 -7.65
C CYS A 130 3.32 -1.40 -7.98
N ASN A 131 2.98 -2.60 -7.58
CA ASN A 131 3.67 -3.82 -7.99
C ASN A 131 3.04 -4.36 -9.28
N ASN A 132 3.53 -3.88 -10.42
CA ASN A 132 2.99 -4.20 -11.72
C ASN A 132 3.57 -5.52 -12.26
N ASN A 133 2.79 -6.59 -12.18
CA ASN A 133 3.11 -7.86 -12.79
C ASN A 133 2.51 -8.02 -14.20
N GLN A 134 1.88 -6.98 -14.75
CA GLN A 134 1.24 -6.91 -16.06
C GLN A 134 -0.09 -7.67 -16.18
N TRP A 135 -0.60 -8.25 -15.07
CA TRP A 135 -1.80 -9.08 -15.08
C TRP A 135 -2.68 -8.88 -13.85
N ALA A 136 -3.93 -8.54 -14.07
CA ALA A 136 -4.98 -8.60 -13.04
C ALA A 136 -5.72 -9.93 -13.21
N ILE A 137 -5.30 -10.97 -12.49
CA ILE A 137 -5.78 -12.36 -12.61
C ILE A 137 -5.58 -12.86 -14.05
N SER A 138 -6.57 -12.73 -14.94
CA SER A 138 -6.56 -13.15 -16.33
C SER A 138 -6.57 -11.99 -17.33
N THR A 139 -6.57 -10.74 -16.86
CA THR A 139 -6.67 -9.54 -17.70
C THR A 139 -5.31 -8.85 -17.81
N PRO A 140 -4.72 -8.75 -19.00
CA PRO A 140 -3.46 -8.06 -19.20
C PRO A 140 -3.62 -6.53 -19.03
N VAL A 141 -2.56 -5.83 -18.65
CA VAL A 141 -2.57 -4.36 -18.48
C VAL A 141 -3.08 -3.64 -19.72
N SER A 142 -2.75 -4.12 -20.91
CA SER A 142 -3.22 -3.55 -22.19
C SER A 142 -4.74 -3.57 -22.36
N ALA A 143 -5.44 -4.43 -21.62
CA ALA A 143 -6.91 -4.47 -21.60
C ALA A 143 -7.51 -3.74 -20.38
N GLN A 144 -6.67 -3.28 -19.44
CA GLN A 144 -7.11 -2.56 -18.23
C GLN A 144 -7.09 -1.05 -18.43
N THR A 145 -6.20 -0.53 -19.26
CA THR A 145 -6.03 0.91 -19.43
C THR A 145 -5.53 1.28 -20.82
N GLY A 146 -5.95 2.44 -21.30
CA GLY A 146 -5.38 3.09 -22.49
C GLY A 146 -4.24 4.07 -22.17
N ALA A 147 -3.91 4.28 -20.89
CA ALA A 147 -2.78 5.12 -20.49
C ALA A 147 -1.45 4.44 -20.86
N PRO A 148 -0.44 5.19 -21.34
CA PRO A 148 0.87 4.62 -21.69
C PRO A 148 1.58 3.96 -20.51
N THR A 149 1.46 4.54 -19.32
CA THR A 149 1.95 3.97 -18.05
C THR A 149 0.86 4.05 -16.99
N LEU A 150 0.99 3.25 -15.92
CA LEU A 150 0.06 3.33 -14.78
C LEU A 150 0.25 4.64 -14.01
N ALA A 151 1.44 5.23 -14.05
CA ALA A 151 1.73 6.52 -13.44
C ALA A 151 0.98 7.68 -14.13
N ASP A 152 0.67 7.55 -15.41
CA ASP A 152 -0.10 8.55 -16.17
C ASP A 152 -1.58 8.64 -15.74
N LYS A 153 -2.01 7.75 -14.86
CA LYS A 153 -3.35 7.81 -14.26
C LYS A 153 -3.43 8.72 -13.01
N ALA A 154 -2.28 9.21 -12.54
CA ALA A 154 -2.15 9.97 -11.30
C ALA A 154 -2.51 11.46 -11.46
#